data_4f8629246abb4fb25a1caeac259ea85e
#
_entry.id   4f8629246abb4fb25a1caeac259ea85e
#
_cell.length_a   1.000
_cell.length_b   1.000
_cell.length_c   1.000
_cell.angle_alpha   90.00
_cell.angle_beta   90.00
_cell.angle_gamma   90.00
#
_symmetry.space_group_name_H-M   'P 1'
#
loop_
_entity.id
_entity.type
_entity.pdbx_description
1 polymer ?
#
loop_
_entity_poly.entity_id
_entity_poly.type
_entity_poly.pdbx_seq_one_letter_code
_entity_poly.pdbx_strand_id
1 'polypeptide(L)'
;MAVTCSTEISAVASGNSGAVIGRCANSADMKLYSLSILYKGATGARLLKGAYDVSSFSFFQRSSVQDFMTFTSQLFVERSENGSRATMKEQDYLCHLYIRNDSLAGVVIADSEYPARVCFTLLDKVLDDFSKQVDSVDWPSGNQNSIHYTGLDAYLARYQNPREADPMTKVQAELDETKVILHNTMESLLERGEKLDDLVAKSEVLGNNSKAFYKTARKQNSCCEIM
;
A
#
# COMPACT_ATOMS: atom_id res chain seq x y z
N MET A 1 -24.15 -17.60 27.48
CA MET A 1 -25.33 -16.96 26.84
C MET A 1 -24.85 -16.42 25.52
N ALA A 2 -25.22 -17.15 24.47
CA ALA A 2 -24.92 -16.77 23.11
C ALA A 2 -25.95 -15.72 22.68
N VAL A 3 -25.52 -14.57 22.23
CA VAL A 3 -26.36 -13.61 21.52
C VAL A 3 -25.91 -13.62 20.07
N THR A 4 -26.73 -14.27 19.28
CA THR A 4 -26.71 -14.33 17.83
C THR A 4 -26.89 -12.94 17.24
N CYS A 5 -25.91 -12.43 16.52
CA CYS A 5 -26.06 -11.29 15.61
C CYS A 5 -26.34 -11.83 14.21
N SER A 6 -27.61 -12.19 13.96
CA SER A 6 -28.16 -12.52 12.65
C SER A 6 -29.21 -11.49 12.30
N THR A 7 -28.79 -10.33 11.82
CA THR A 7 -29.64 -9.38 11.07
C THR A 7 -28.77 -8.21 10.64
N GLU A 8 -28.31 -8.25 9.39
CA GLU A 8 -28.05 -7.08 8.54
C GLU A 8 -27.37 -7.47 7.21
N ILE A 9 -27.84 -8.57 6.59
CA ILE A 9 -27.49 -8.92 5.21
C ILE A 9 -28.55 -8.41 4.21
N SER A 10 -29.52 -7.60 4.66
CA SER A 10 -30.65 -7.19 3.81
C SER A 10 -30.57 -5.78 3.21
N ALA A 11 -29.52 -5.03 3.45
CA ALA A 11 -29.41 -3.64 2.95
C ALA A 11 -28.56 -3.48 1.66
N VAL A 12 -28.04 -4.57 1.08
CA VAL A 12 -27.18 -4.50 -0.11
C VAL A 12 -27.96 -4.67 -1.42
N ALA A 13 -29.26 -4.88 -1.37
CA ALA A 13 -30.10 -5.12 -2.56
C ALA A 13 -30.81 -3.88 -3.11
N SER A 14 -30.69 -2.70 -2.53
CA SER A 14 -31.22 -1.46 -3.10
C SER A 14 -30.11 -0.44 -3.28
N GLY A 15 -29.54 -0.43 -4.46
CA GLY A 15 -28.90 0.62 -5.24
C GLY A 15 -28.29 1.86 -4.56
N ASN A 16 -27.69 1.76 -3.38
CA ASN A 16 -26.97 2.86 -2.77
C ASN A 16 -25.53 2.45 -2.52
N SER A 17 -24.71 2.50 -3.59
CA SER A 17 -23.28 2.21 -3.57
C SER A 17 -22.50 3.38 -2.98
N GLY A 18 -22.66 3.60 -1.70
CA GLY A 18 -21.82 4.46 -0.88
C GLY A 18 -20.82 3.61 -0.08
N ALA A 19 -20.09 2.72 -0.72
CA ALA A 19 -19.05 1.93 -0.06
C ALA A 19 -17.69 2.30 -0.62
N VAL A 20 -17.22 3.47 -0.30
CA VAL A 20 -15.79 3.70 -0.16
C VAL A 20 -15.39 2.96 1.11
N ILE A 21 -14.78 1.78 0.94
CA ILE A 21 -13.99 1.07 1.94
C ILE A 21 -14.55 1.20 3.38
N GLY A 22 -15.86 0.97 3.54
CA GLY A 22 -16.49 0.82 4.84
C GLY A 22 -16.25 -0.61 5.30
N ARG A 23 -15.27 -0.83 6.14
CA ARG A 23 -15.08 -2.07 6.87
C ARG A 23 -16.18 -2.24 7.88
N CYS A 24 -16.92 -3.35 7.86
CA CYS A 24 -17.55 -3.87 9.07
C CYS A 24 -16.44 -4.17 10.06
N ALA A 25 -16.39 -3.42 11.15
CA ALA A 25 -15.44 -3.62 12.24
C ALA A 25 -15.72 -4.97 12.91
N ASN A 26 -15.06 -6.03 12.41
CA ASN A 26 -14.82 -7.23 13.19
C ASN A 26 -13.37 -7.17 13.67
N SER A 27 -13.21 -7.03 14.97
CA SER A 27 -11.95 -7.02 15.69
C SER A 27 -11.10 -8.22 15.30
N ALA A 28 -9.84 -7.94 14.96
CA ALA A 28 -8.67 -8.80 14.96
C ALA A 28 -8.10 -9.33 13.63
N ASP A 29 -8.47 -8.84 12.46
CA ASP A 29 -7.71 -9.17 11.24
C ASP A 29 -6.84 -8.00 10.80
N MET A 30 -5.69 -7.82 11.46
CA MET A 30 -4.61 -6.96 10.96
C MET A 30 -4.17 -7.50 9.60
N LYS A 31 -4.38 -6.73 8.53
CA LYS A 31 -4.22 -7.20 7.16
C LYS A 31 -3.14 -6.44 6.42
N LEU A 32 -2.38 -7.17 5.59
CA LEU A 32 -1.54 -6.60 4.55
C LEU A 32 -2.29 -6.63 3.22
N TYR A 33 -2.37 -5.50 2.54
CA TYR A 33 -3.08 -5.37 1.27
C TYR A 33 -2.16 -5.41 0.08
N SER A 34 -0.97 -4.82 0.19
CA SER A 34 0.03 -4.88 -0.87
C SER A 34 1.45 -4.89 -0.33
N LEU A 35 2.32 -5.53 -1.09
CA LEU A 35 3.77 -5.51 -0.92
C LEU A 35 4.39 -5.29 -2.29
N SER A 36 5.08 -4.17 -2.46
CA SER A 36 5.62 -3.74 -3.75
C SER A 36 7.11 -3.43 -3.65
N ILE A 37 7.86 -3.83 -4.68
CA ILE A 37 9.27 -3.47 -4.87
C ILE A 37 9.34 -2.53 -6.06
N LEU A 38 9.98 -1.38 -5.86
CA LEU A 38 10.12 -0.32 -6.85
C LEU A 38 11.59 0.09 -6.99
N TYR A 39 11.90 0.66 -8.14
CA TYR A 39 13.16 1.35 -8.37
C TYR A 39 12.89 2.85 -8.52
N LYS A 40 13.60 3.66 -7.73
CA LYS A 40 13.52 5.11 -7.81
C LYS A 40 14.49 5.62 -8.88
N GLY A 41 13.99 5.78 -10.10
CA GLY A 41 14.75 6.34 -11.21
C GLY A 41 14.76 7.88 -11.21
N ALA A 42 15.60 8.47 -12.08
CA ALA A 42 15.68 9.92 -12.23
C ALA A 42 14.39 10.54 -12.80
N THR A 43 13.61 9.80 -13.56
CA THR A 43 12.37 10.26 -14.22
C THR A 43 11.09 9.83 -13.49
N GLY A 44 11.20 9.11 -12.38
CA GLY A 44 10.07 8.60 -11.61
C GLY A 44 10.32 7.22 -11.01
N ALA A 45 9.39 6.76 -10.20
CA ALA A 45 9.44 5.44 -9.59
C ALA A 45 8.88 4.38 -10.54
N ARG A 46 9.59 3.27 -10.66
CA ARG A 46 9.20 2.13 -11.51
C ARG A 46 8.88 0.92 -10.66
N LEU A 47 7.71 0.33 -10.88
CA LEU A 47 7.32 -0.91 -10.23
C LEU A 47 8.07 -2.10 -10.86
N LEU A 48 8.89 -2.77 -10.06
CA LEU A 48 9.62 -3.98 -10.45
C LEU A 48 8.79 -5.23 -10.19
N LYS A 49 8.19 -5.32 -9.01
CA LYS A 49 7.32 -6.43 -8.63
C LYS A 49 6.30 -5.99 -7.59
N GLY A 50 5.09 -6.54 -7.65
CA GLY A 50 4.03 -6.28 -6.68
C GLY A 50 3.22 -7.53 -6.39
N ALA A 51 2.88 -7.74 -5.12
CA ALA A 51 1.92 -8.72 -4.64
C ALA A 51 0.77 -8.00 -3.94
N TYR A 52 -0.46 -8.48 -4.14
CA TYR A 52 -1.67 -7.80 -3.68
C TYR A 52 -2.66 -8.79 -3.07
N ASP A 53 -3.17 -8.49 -1.88
CA ASP A 53 -4.35 -9.16 -1.32
C ASP A 53 -5.56 -8.24 -1.39
N VAL A 54 -6.30 -8.36 -2.46
CA VAL A 54 -7.55 -7.62 -2.71
C VAL A 54 -8.80 -8.46 -2.44
N SER A 55 -8.66 -9.54 -1.68
CA SER A 55 -9.76 -10.49 -1.40
C SER A 55 -10.93 -9.84 -0.64
N SER A 56 -10.65 -8.86 0.21
CA SER A 56 -11.66 -8.11 0.98
C SER A 56 -12.48 -7.12 0.13
N PHE A 57 -12.06 -6.85 -1.09
CA PHE A 57 -12.77 -5.94 -2.00
C PHE A 57 -13.69 -6.70 -2.95
N SER A 58 -14.79 -6.06 -3.36
CA SER A 58 -15.70 -6.67 -4.33
C SER A 58 -14.99 -6.96 -5.65
N PHE A 59 -15.40 -8.00 -6.34
CA PHE A 59 -14.77 -8.44 -7.60
C PHE A 59 -14.59 -7.31 -8.61
N PHE A 60 -15.61 -6.45 -8.76
CA PHE A 60 -15.58 -5.33 -9.72
C PHE A 60 -14.62 -4.19 -9.33
N GLN A 61 -14.23 -4.10 -8.05
CA GLN A 61 -13.34 -3.05 -7.55
C GLN A 61 -11.88 -3.48 -7.48
N ARG A 62 -11.59 -4.78 -7.49
CA ARG A 62 -10.23 -5.33 -7.26
C ARG A 62 -9.18 -4.73 -8.17
N SER A 63 -9.44 -4.67 -9.46
CA SER A 63 -8.50 -4.10 -10.43
C SER A 63 -8.24 -2.62 -10.14
N SER A 64 -9.30 -1.82 -9.91
CA SER A 64 -9.16 -0.40 -9.63
C SER A 64 -8.43 -0.13 -8.32
N VAL A 65 -8.66 -0.95 -7.29
CA VAL A 65 -7.96 -0.84 -6.01
C VAL A 65 -6.49 -1.20 -6.18
N GLN A 66 -6.16 -2.25 -6.92
CA GLN A 66 -4.78 -2.64 -7.21
C GLN A 66 -4.03 -1.56 -7.97
N ASP A 67 -4.64 -0.99 -9.01
CA ASP A 67 -4.05 0.13 -9.77
C ASP A 67 -3.78 1.33 -8.84
N PHE A 68 -4.72 1.61 -7.93
CA PHE A 68 -4.58 2.73 -7.00
C PHE A 68 -3.48 2.48 -5.95
N MET A 69 -3.36 1.25 -5.44
CA MET A 69 -2.25 0.86 -4.55
C MET A 69 -0.90 1.01 -5.25
N THR A 70 -0.82 0.63 -6.52
CA THR A 70 0.38 0.80 -7.35
C THR A 70 0.73 2.27 -7.54
N PHE A 71 -0.25 3.09 -7.91
CA PHE A 71 -0.09 4.53 -8.07
C PHE A 71 0.38 5.20 -6.77
N THR A 72 -0.27 4.88 -5.64
CA THR A 72 0.11 5.37 -4.32
C THR A 72 1.56 5.00 -3.97
N SER A 73 1.95 3.76 -4.22
CA SER A 73 3.31 3.28 -3.95
C SER A 73 4.35 4.03 -4.79
N GLN A 74 4.07 4.28 -6.08
CA GLN A 74 4.97 5.03 -6.94
C GLN A 74 5.10 6.48 -6.50
N LEU A 75 3.99 7.16 -6.25
CA LEU A 75 3.99 8.54 -5.78
C LEU A 75 4.76 8.69 -4.46
N PHE A 76 4.57 7.74 -3.51
CA PHE A 76 5.26 7.78 -2.24
C PHE A 76 6.78 7.62 -2.40
N VAL A 77 7.24 6.71 -3.27
CA VAL A 77 8.67 6.54 -3.58
C VAL A 77 9.24 7.78 -4.26
N GLU A 78 8.52 8.37 -5.22
CA GLU A 78 8.97 9.56 -5.94
C GLU A 78 9.22 10.76 -5.02
N ARG A 79 8.33 10.95 -4.05
CA ARG A 79 8.34 12.11 -3.13
C ARG A 79 9.18 11.92 -1.87
N SER A 80 9.78 10.75 -1.67
CA SER A 80 10.60 10.45 -0.49
C SER A 80 12.09 10.41 -0.86
N GLU A 81 12.96 10.66 0.10
CA GLU A 81 14.42 10.69 -0.10
C GLU A 81 15.04 9.29 -0.06
N ASN A 82 16.17 9.11 -0.76
CA ASN A 82 16.94 7.87 -0.67
C ASN A 82 17.52 7.68 0.74
N GLY A 83 17.62 6.44 1.19
CA GLY A 83 18.09 6.10 2.53
C GLY A 83 17.07 6.40 3.65
N SER A 84 15.81 6.72 3.30
CA SER A 84 14.78 7.09 4.27
C SER A 84 13.76 5.99 4.54
N ARG A 85 13.17 6.03 5.73
CA ARG A 85 11.97 5.28 6.09
C ARG A 85 10.84 6.26 6.35
N ALA A 86 9.67 5.99 5.78
CA ALA A 86 8.51 6.86 5.94
C ALA A 86 7.23 6.04 6.14
N THR A 87 6.28 6.65 6.84
CA THR A 87 4.93 6.12 7.01
C THR A 87 3.93 7.19 6.60
N MET A 88 2.98 6.84 5.79
CA MET A 88 1.87 7.69 5.39
C MET A 88 0.56 7.07 5.87
N LYS A 89 -0.27 7.88 6.53
CA LYS A 89 -1.61 7.47 6.93
C LYS A 89 -2.63 7.98 5.92
N GLU A 90 -3.48 7.10 5.46
CA GLU A 90 -4.61 7.46 4.60
C GLU A 90 -5.86 6.74 5.10
N GLN A 91 -6.75 7.48 5.78
CA GLN A 91 -7.94 6.94 6.44
C GLN A 91 -7.60 5.78 7.40
N ASP A 92 -8.09 4.56 7.11
CA ASP A 92 -7.87 3.35 7.89
C ASP A 92 -6.64 2.54 7.45
N TYR A 93 -5.83 3.08 6.54
CA TYR A 93 -4.66 2.40 5.97
C TYR A 93 -3.37 3.11 6.33
N LEU A 94 -2.31 2.33 6.51
CA LEU A 94 -0.94 2.81 6.63
C LEU A 94 -0.09 2.30 5.46
N CYS A 95 0.59 3.21 4.82
CA CYS A 95 1.59 2.91 3.81
C CYS A 95 2.97 3.08 4.44
N HIS A 96 3.76 2.02 4.51
CA HIS A 96 5.13 2.04 5.01
C HIS A 96 6.09 1.94 3.85
N LEU A 97 7.05 2.84 3.81
CA LEU A 97 8.07 2.94 2.77
C LEU A 97 9.46 2.81 3.37
N TYR A 98 10.32 2.05 2.72
CA TYR A 98 11.75 2.07 2.92
C TYR A 98 12.47 2.17 1.57
N ILE A 99 13.30 3.20 1.40
CA ILE A 99 14.16 3.39 0.24
C ILE A 99 15.60 3.19 0.67
N ARG A 100 16.29 2.25 0.04
CA ARG A 100 17.72 2.01 0.24
C ARG A 100 18.56 3.08 -0.48
N ASN A 101 19.85 3.19 -0.14
CA ASN A 101 20.76 4.13 -0.78
C ASN A 101 21.04 3.81 -2.26
N ASP A 102 20.82 2.56 -2.68
CA ASP A 102 20.93 2.10 -4.06
C ASP A 102 19.66 2.38 -4.91
N SER A 103 18.73 3.17 -4.38
CA SER A 103 17.46 3.54 -5.02
C SER A 103 16.45 2.38 -5.15
N LEU A 104 16.73 1.23 -4.56
CA LEU A 104 15.76 0.16 -4.41
C LEU A 104 14.80 0.51 -3.28
N ALA A 105 13.52 0.42 -3.53
CA ALA A 105 12.47 0.81 -2.60
C ALA A 105 11.45 -0.31 -2.38
N GLY A 106 10.95 -0.42 -1.16
CA GLY A 106 9.86 -1.30 -0.81
C GLY A 106 8.70 -0.51 -0.20
N VAL A 107 7.48 -0.86 -0.57
CA VAL A 107 6.26 -0.27 -0.02
C VAL A 107 5.32 -1.37 0.45
N VAL A 108 4.81 -1.22 1.67
CA VAL A 108 3.75 -2.07 2.25
C VAL A 108 2.53 -1.21 2.53
N ILE A 109 1.36 -1.65 2.07
CA ILE A 109 0.08 -1.06 2.45
C ILE A 109 -0.62 -2.05 3.39
N ALA A 110 -0.92 -1.59 4.59
CA ALA A 110 -1.48 -2.38 5.67
C ALA A 110 -2.66 -1.68 6.33
N ASP A 111 -3.35 -2.40 7.18
CA ASP A 111 -4.33 -1.85 8.09
C ASP A 111 -3.67 -0.91 9.11
N SER A 112 -4.40 0.10 9.58
CA SER A 112 -3.93 1.05 10.60
C SER A 112 -3.51 0.39 11.93
N GLU A 113 -4.04 -0.79 12.23
CA GLU A 113 -3.70 -1.55 13.43
C GLU A 113 -2.52 -2.50 13.24
N TYR A 114 -2.03 -2.65 11.99
CA TYR A 114 -0.89 -3.53 11.72
C TYR A 114 0.40 -2.94 12.30
N PRO A 115 1.25 -3.73 13.02
CA PRO A 115 2.44 -3.19 13.67
C PRO A 115 3.47 -2.66 12.67
N ALA A 116 3.77 -1.37 12.71
CA ALA A 116 4.72 -0.70 11.80
C ALA A 116 6.11 -1.36 11.82
N ARG A 117 6.58 -1.82 12.99
CA ARG A 117 7.85 -2.53 13.14
C ARG A 117 7.91 -3.79 12.27
N VAL A 118 6.82 -4.56 12.22
CA VAL A 118 6.76 -5.78 11.41
C VAL A 118 6.80 -5.43 9.91
N CYS A 119 6.15 -4.33 9.51
CA CYS A 119 6.22 -3.83 8.14
C CYS A 119 7.66 -3.46 7.73
N PHE A 120 8.40 -2.73 8.56
CA PHE A 120 9.78 -2.37 8.24
C PHE A 120 10.71 -3.59 8.24
N THR A 121 10.54 -4.53 9.18
CA THR A 121 11.28 -5.80 9.17
C THR A 121 11.00 -6.61 7.90
N LEU A 122 9.75 -6.63 7.45
CA LEU A 122 9.36 -7.27 6.19
C LEU A 122 10.06 -6.58 5.00
N LEU A 123 10.03 -5.24 4.94
CA LEU A 123 10.67 -4.48 3.88
C LEU A 123 12.18 -4.74 3.81
N ASP A 124 12.89 -4.73 4.94
CA ASP A 124 14.32 -5.06 4.99
C ASP A 124 14.59 -6.44 4.39
N LYS A 125 13.87 -7.46 4.87
CA LYS A 125 14.05 -8.85 4.40
C LYS A 125 13.76 -9.01 2.90
N VAL A 126 12.66 -8.40 2.42
CA VAL A 126 12.24 -8.52 1.03
C VAL A 126 13.22 -7.82 0.09
N LEU A 127 13.68 -6.61 0.44
CA LEU A 127 14.65 -5.88 -0.39
C LEU A 127 16.02 -6.58 -0.43
N ASP A 128 16.45 -7.16 0.69
CA ASP A 128 17.68 -7.95 0.74
C ASP A 128 17.58 -9.23 -0.06
N ASP A 129 16.47 -9.94 0.01
CA ASP A 129 16.24 -11.16 -0.75
C ASP A 129 16.13 -10.85 -2.26
N PHE A 130 15.42 -9.81 -2.62
CA PHE A 130 15.30 -9.36 -4.00
C PHE A 130 16.65 -8.97 -4.61
N SER A 131 17.46 -8.19 -3.89
CA SER A 131 18.79 -7.75 -4.37
C SER A 131 19.81 -8.88 -4.53
N LYS A 132 19.59 -10.03 -3.90
CA LYS A 132 20.41 -11.24 -4.09
C LYS A 132 20.01 -12.04 -5.32
N GLN A 133 18.74 -11.95 -5.74
CA GLN A 133 18.19 -12.76 -6.82
C GLN A 133 18.11 -12.00 -8.15
N VAL A 134 18.03 -10.68 -8.11
CA VAL A 134 17.87 -9.82 -9.29
C VAL A 134 19.03 -8.83 -9.35
N ASP A 135 19.77 -8.85 -10.46
CA ASP A 135 20.90 -7.94 -10.65
C ASP A 135 20.46 -6.47 -10.70
N SER A 136 21.24 -5.61 -10.07
CA SER A 136 20.98 -4.17 -10.02
C SER A 136 20.98 -3.49 -11.40
N VAL A 137 21.64 -4.08 -12.37
CA VAL A 137 21.67 -3.61 -13.78
C VAL A 137 20.28 -3.69 -14.42
N ASP A 138 19.45 -4.63 -13.99
CA ASP A 138 18.11 -4.84 -14.54
C ASP A 138 17.05 -3.90 -13.93
N TRP A 139 17.32 -3.25 -12.79
CA TRP A 139 16.32 -2.44 -12.10
C TRP A 139 15.87 -1.20 -12.89
N PRO A 140 16.77 -0.42 -13.53
CA PRO A 140 16.34 0.78 -14.28
C PRO A 140 15.44 0.49 -15.49
N SER A 141 15.59 -0.67 -16.11
CA SER A 141 14.83 -1.10 -17.29
C SER A 141 13.73 -2.11 -16.97
N GLY A 142 13.76 -2.71 -15.76
CA GLY A 142 12.87 -3.78 -15.32
C GLY A 142 11.41 -3.34 -15.19
N ASN A 143 10.51 -4.32 -15.26
CA ASN A 143 9.08 -4.20 -15.00
C ASN A 143 8.56 -5.52 -14.45
N GLN A 144 7.27 -5.56 -14.05
CA GLN A 144 6.65 -6.76 -13.46
C GLN A 144 6.77 -8.03 -14.30
N ASN A 145 6.83 -7.90 -15.63
CA ASN A 145 6.88 -9.04 -16.54
C ASN A 145 8.31 -9.50 -16.83
N SER A 146 9.28 -8.57 -16.83
CA SER A 146 10.68 -8.88 -17.10
C SER A 146 11.44 -9.38 -15.89
N ILE A 147 11.03 -8.98 -14.67
CA ILE A 147 11.68 -9.36 -13.43
C ILE A 147 11.14 -10.72 -12.94
N HIS A 148 12.02 -11.72 -12.91
CA HIS A 148 11.72 -13.05 -12.41
C HIS A 148 11.99 -13.16 -10.90
N TYR A 149 11.04 -12.71 -10.10
CA TYR A 149 11.06 -12.85 -8.65
C TYR A 149 9.69 -13.32 -8.15
N THR A 150 9.64 -14.47 -7.51
CA THR A 150 8.39 -15.14 -7.08
C THR A 150 8.18 -15.11 -5.57
N GLY A 151 9.12 -14.54 -4.81
CA GLY A 151 9.08 -14.53 -3.35
C GLY A 151 7.98 -13.65 -2.73
N LEU A 152 7.50 -12.61 -3.44
CA LEU A 152 6.60 -11.60 -2.85
C LEU A 152 5.27 -12.19 -2.36
N ASP A 153 4.65 -13.08 -3.12
CA ASP A 153 3.36 -13.67 -2.74
C ASP A 153 3.51 -14.53 -1.47
N ALA A 154 4.62 -15.24 -1.35
CA ALA A 154 4.94 -16.03 -0.15
C ALA A 154 5.18 -15.13 1.08
N TYR A 155 5.90 -14.02 0.90
CA TYR A 155 6.08 -13.03 1.97
C TYR A 155 4.74 -12.41 2.36
N LEU A 156 3.92 -11.97 1.41
CA LEU A 156 2.62 -11.38 1.67
C LEU A 156 1.71 -12.36 2.44
N ALA A 157 1.64 -13.62 2.02
CA ALA A 157 0.84 -14.65 2.68
C ALA A 157 1.32 -14.94 4.11
N ARG A 158 2.64 -15.07 4.31
CA ARG A 158 3.23 -15.35 5.63
C ARG A 158 2.99 -14.22 6.61
N TYR A 159 3.12 -12.97 6.16
CA TYR A 159 3.00 -11.79 7.01
C TYR A 159 1.55 -11.31 7.19
N GLN A 160 0.55 -12.04 6.67
CA GLN A 160 -0.86 -11.80 7.05
C GLN A 160 -1.09 -12.03 8.55
N ASN A 161 -0.28 -12.88 9.18
CA ASN A 161 -0.27 -13.04 10.63
C ASN A 161 1.03 -12.48 11.23
N PRO A 162 1.04 -11.23 11.73
CA PRO A 162 2.25 -10.58 12.23
C PRO A 162 2.86 -11.30 13.44
N ARG A 163 2.06 -12.01 14.24
CA ARG A 163 2.55 -12.74 15.43
C ARG A 163 3.35 -13.99 15.06
N GLU A 164 3.00 -14.65 13.96
CA GLU A 164 3.71 -15.84 13.47
C GLU A 164 4.92 -15.47 12.61
N ALA A 165 4.83 -14.35 11.91
CA ALA A 165 5.87 -13.92 10.97
C ALA A 165 7.11 -13.35 11.67
N ASP A 166 6.95 -12.70 12.82
CA ASP A 166 8.03 -12.09 13.60
C ASP A 166 7.88 -12.47 15.09
N PRO A 167 8.41 -13.62 15.52
CA PRO A 167 8.49 -13.95 16.94
C PRO A 167 9.42 -12.96 17.64
N MET A 168 8.86 -12.14 18.35
CA MET A 168 9.08 -10.95 19.20
C MET A 168 10.46 -10.68 19.81
N THR A 169 11.56 -11.29 19.43
CA THR A 169 12.68 -11.31 20.38
C THR A 169 14.02 -10.74 19.90
N LYS A 170 14.23 -10.42 18.65
CA LYS A 170 15.61 -10.09 18.20
C LYS A 170 15.85 -8.74 17.55
N VAL A 171 14.82 -7.95 17.25
CA VAL A 171 14.98 -6.76 16.38
C VAL A 171 14.53 -5.45 17.06
N GLN A 172 14.38 -5.44 18.35
CA GLN A 172 13.97 -4.22 19.08
C GLN A 172 15.07 -3.14 19.06
N ALA A 173 16.33 -3.52 18.95
CA ALA A 173 17.46 -2.60 19.02
C ALA A 173 17.79 -1.88 17.70
N GLU A 174 17.57 -2.50 16.54
CA GLU A 174 18.02 -1.90 15.26
C GLU A 174 17.02 -0.93 14.63
N LEU A 175 15.74 -1.03 14.96
CA LEU A 175 14.71 -0.12 14.43
C LEU A 175 14.52 1.15 15.28
N ASP A 176 14.92 1.12 16.54
CA ASP A 176 14.78 2.27 17.46
C ASP A 176 15.70 3.45 17.09
N GLU A 177 16.78 3.21 16.32
CA GLU A 177 17.70 4.26 15.90
C GLU A 177 17.34 4.91 14.55
N THR A 178 16.45 4.30 13.76
CA THR A 178 16.11 4.82 12.43
C THR A 178 14.95 5.78 12.52
N LYS A 179 15.19 7.04 12.17
CA LYS A 179 14.14 8.07 12.08
C LYS A 179 13.13 7.71 10.98
N VAL A 180 11.87 7.51 11.38
CA VAL A 180 10.74 7.33 10.46
C VAL A 180 10.05 8.67 10.23
N ILE A 181 9.91 9.08 8.99
CA ILE A 181 9.19 10.30 8.59
C ILE A 181 7.69 9.97 8.54
N LEU A 182 6.87 10.75 9.22
CA LEU A 182 5.42 10.56 9.26
C LEU A 182 4.72 11.59 8.36
N HIS A 183 3.90 11.10 7.44
CA HIS A 183 3.00 11.88 6.60
C HIS A 183 1.56 11.61 7.00
N ASN A 184 0.77 12.65 7.22
CA ASN A 184 -0.61 12.51 7.70
C ASN A 184 -1.59 12.09 6.60
N THR A 185 -1.30 12.44 5.35
CA THR A 185 -2.14 12.13 4.18
C THR A 185 -1.28 12.05 2.92
N MET A 186 -1.85 11.49 1.86
CA MET A 186 -1.22 11.52 0.52
C MET A 186 -1.04 12.95 0.01
N GLU A 187 -1.94 13.85 0.36
CA GLU A 187 -1.84 15.26 -0.02
C GLU A 187 -0.61 15.95 0.59
N SER A 188 -0.12 15.47 1.74
CA SER A 188 1.11 15.98 2.37
C SER A 188 2.40 15.66 1.60
N LEU A 189 2.33 14.76 0.63
CA LEU A 189 3.45 14.42 -0.27
C LEU A 189 3.51 15.36 -1.49
N LEU A 190 2.44 16.12 -1.75
CA LEU A 190 2.34 16.94 -2.94
C LEU A 190 3.21 18.20 -2.82
N GLU A 191 3.74 18.64 -3.94
CA GLU A 191 4.44 19.92 -4.03
C GLU A 191 3.46 21.09 -3.92
N ARG A 192 4.00 22.24 -3.58
CA ARG A 192 3.17 23.45 -3.42
C ARG A 192 2.44 23.81 -4.72
N GLY A 193 1.11 23.77 -4.67
CA GLY A 193 0.25 24.07 -5.82
C GLY A 193 -0.12 22.86 -6.67
N GLU A 194 0.43 21.70 -6.38
CA GLU A 194 0.07 20.44 -7.02
C GLU A 194 -1.24 19.89 -6.43
N LYS A 195 -2.05 19.24 -7.25
CA LYS A 195 -3.31 18.63 -6.83
C LYS A 195 -3.30 17.14 -7.15
N LEU A 196 -3.77 16.34 -6.20
CA LEU A 196 -3.88 14.89 -6.40
C LEU A 196 -4.75 14.52 -7.61
N ASP A 197 -5.81 15.29 -7.87
CA ASP A 197 -6.69 15.10 -9.04
C ASP A 197 -5.93 15.21 -10.36
N ASP A 198 -4.98 16.16 -10.45
CA ASP A 198 -4.18 16.37 -11.65
C ASP A 198 -3.18 15.22 -11.85
N LEU A 199 -2.60 14.69 -10.76
CA LEU A 199 -1.71 13.52 -10.80
C LEU A 199 -2.48 12.27 -11.21
N VAL A 200 -3.67 12.04 -10.65
CA VAL A 200 -4.55 10.93 -11.03
C VAL A 200 -4.94 11.03 -12.52
N ALA A 201 -5.27 12.22 -13.00
CA ALA A 201 -5.63 12.43 -14.42
C ALA A 201 -4.47 12.13 -15.37
N LYS A 202 -3.24 12.53 -15.00
CA LYS A 202 -2.02 12.35 -15.80
C LYS A 202 -1.38 10.96 -15.65
N SER A 203 -1.74 10.19 -14.63
CA SER A 203 -1.14 8.89 -14.35
C SER A 203 -1.35 7.91 -15.52
N GLU A 204 -0.28 7.27 -15.95
CA GLU A 204 -0.31 6.18 -16.94
C GLU A 204 -0.63 4.82 -16.30
N VAL A 205 -0.40 4.70 -14.98
CA VAL A 205 -0.65 3.49 -14.19
C VAL A 205 -2.13 3.25 -13.98
N LEU A 206 -2.90 4.36 -13.80
CA LEU A 206 -4.34 4.28 -13.58
C LEU A 206 -5.08 4.14 -14.89
N GLY A 207 -5.75 3.01 -15.08
CA GLY A 207 -6.68 2.80 -16.18
C GLY A 207 -7.91 3.73 -16.10
N ASN A 208 -8.65 3.86 -17.20
CA ASN A 208 -9.84 4.72 -17.27
C ASN A 208 -10.89 4.37 -16.21
N ASN A 209 -11.06 3.08 -15.93
CA ASN A 209 -11.99 2.59 -14.89
C ASN A 209 -11.53 3.02 -13.49
N SER A 210 -10.23 2.95 -13.23
CA SER A 210 -9.65 3.33 -11.93
C SER A 210 -9.71 4.83 -11.71
N LYS A 211 -9.49 5.64 -12.75
CA LYS A 211 -9.71 7.10 -12.71
C LYS A 211 -11.18 7.48 -12.47
N ALA A 212 -12.11 6.76 -13.11
CA ALA A 212 -13.55 6.97 -12.90
C ALA A 212 -13.97 6.55 -11.48
N PHE A 213 -13.45 5.44 -10.99
CA PHE A 213 -13.67 4.96 -9.62
C PHE A 213 -13.20 6.01 -8.59
N TYR A 214 -11.99 6.54 -8.73
CA TYR A 214 -11.46 7.59 -7.87
C TYR A 214 -12.36 8.85 -7.84
N LYS A 215 -12.78 9.33 -9.02
CA LYS A 215 -13.66 10.51 -9.11
C LYS A 215 -15.00 10.28 -8.41
N THR A 216 -15.56 9.09 -8.51
CA THR A 216 -16.82 8.72 -7.86
C THR A 216 -16.66 8.67 -6.35
N ALA A 217 -15.59 8.03 -5.87
CA ALA A 217 -15.25 7.92 -4.46
C ALA A 217 -15.06 9.31 -3.83
N ARG A 218 -14.31 10.20 -4.48
CA ARG A 218 -14.08 11.57 -3.99
C ARG A 218 -15.37 12.41 -3.91
N LYS A 219 -16.27 12.29 -4.89
CA LYS A 219 -17.56 12.98 -4.85
C LYS A 219 -18.43 12.55 -3.68
N GLN A 220 -18.41 11.26 -3.34
CA GLN A 220 -19.18 10.73 -2.23
C GLN A 220 -18.64 11.23 -0.87
N ASN A 221 -17.32 11.28 -0.70
CA ASN A 221 -16.71 11.79 0.52
C ASN A 221 -16.90 13.30 0.69
N SER A 222 -16.88 14.07 -0.39
CA SER A 222 -17.11 15.52 -0.36
C SER A 222 -18.53 15.91 0.04
N CYS A 223 -19.53 15.05 -0.16
CA CYS A 223 -20.91 15.29 0.29
C CYS A 223 -21.10 15.18 1.81
N CYS A 224 -20.15 14.55 2.53
CA CYS A 224 -20.26 14.39 3.99
C CYS A 224 -19.60 15.54 4.78
N GLU A 225 -18.87 16.44 4.12
CA GLU A 225 -18.24 17.60 4.77
C GLU A 225 -19.13 18.85 4.89
N ILE A 226 -20.38 18.77 4.42
CA ILE A 226 -21.34 19.89 4.52
C ILE A 226 -22.50 19.46 5.45
N MET A 227 -22.24 19.33 6.73
CA MET A 227 -23.21 19.49 7.83
C MET A 227 -22.51 19.91 9.11
#